data_468f8e8ae2b411a62ec1854ce9264c56
#
_entry.id   468f8e8ae2b411a62ec1854ce9264c56
#
_cell.length_a   1.000
_cell.length_b   1.000
_cell.length_c   1.000
_cell.angle_alpha   90.00
_cell.angle_beta   90.00
_cell.angle_gamma   90.00
#
_symmetry.space_group_name_H-M   'P 1'
#
loop_
_entity.id
_entity.type
_entity.pdbx_description
1 polymer ?
#
loop_
_entity_poly.entity_id
_entity_poly.type
_entity_poly.pdbx_seq_one_letter_code
_entity_poly.pdbx_strand_id
1 'polypeptide(L)'
;MSAGPLRIRGASWLDVATGESAPCDLLVDDGALRHDDGREAVTVDAGGLTAMFGLWDCHSHPGGLMYDNAGVGFFEGLADRTIRAGENFAAAVAAGVTGVRCLDEADELDLAWGRAYAAGTSLGPRVTGAGRALRTTAGHGTCFPRHYTGMNMELICDGPDAMAWAVRRQLERGAQWIKVMLTGGLYSPHETCDGGQFTNAELDAVMDVANLRGIPVAAHCGGTEVAIAFSERGGRSVEHGYLLNEEAAAVMAANGTWLVPTVGVTHDQEYIEAEKWPKHAAERSREVLPGHADALKMCIAAGVRIAVGADLNPIGVRLHRELEMLERAGMGRRSVLHAASVGGRELNGLGGASTPAPGAAADLILVEENPMDSLGALRRPQLVITHGRAVAGDLATSLGMIGGSP
;
A
#
# COMPACT_ATOMS: atom_id res chain seq x y z
N MET A 1 23.19 12.04 7.97
CA MET A 1 23.20 12.97 9.13
C MET A 1 21.80 12.92 9.71
N SER A 2 21.62 12.77 11.02
CA SER A 2 20.28 12.87 11.64
C SER A 2 19.76 14.29 11.40
N ALA A 3 18.53 14.42 10.92
CA ALA A 3 17.86 15.71 10.94
C ALA A 3 17.72 16.11 12.42
N GLY A 4 18.02 17.37 12.75
CA GLY A 4 17.79 17.88 14.12
C GLY A 4 16.32 17.83 14.51
N PRO A 5 15.99 18.04 15.78
CA PRO A 5 14.61 18.04 16.25
C PRO A 5 13.76 19.08 15.50
N LEU A 6 12.50 18.71 15.20
CA LEU A 6 11.52 19.56 14.53
C LEU A 6 10.33 19.79 15.46
N ARG A 7 9.99 21.04 15.72
CA ARG A 7 8.81 21.43 16.51
C ARG A 7 7.74 22.02 15.62
N ILE A 8 6.53 21.49 15.67
CA ILE A 8 5.35 21.97 14.94
C ILE A 8 4.42 22.61 15.97
N ARG A 9 4.06 23.88 15.77
CA ARG A 9 3.23 24.64 16.69
C ARG A 9 1.95 25.15 16.06
N GLY A 10 0.88 25.14 16.85
CA GLY A 10 -0.40 25.73 16.49
C GLY A 10 -1.21 24.93 15.49
N ALA A 11 -0.84 23.69 15.19
CA ALA A 11 -1.65 22.80 14.34
C ALA A 11 -2.91 22.35 15.03
N SER A 12 -3.90 21.90 14.24
CA SER A 12 -5.08 21.18 14.71
C SER A 12 -4.93 19.71 14.33
N TRP A 13 -4.85 18.79 15.30
CA TRP A 13 -4.76 17.36 15.03
C TRP A 13 -6.12 16.79 14.68
N LEU A 14 -6.26 16.15 13.52
CA LEU A 14 -7.44 15.39 13.13
C LEU A 14 -7.32 13.95 13.64
N ASP A 15 -8.18 13.59 14.56
CA ASP A 15 -8.39 12.20 14.97
C ASP A 15 -9.34 11.52 13.96
N VAL A 16 -8.80 10.75 13.05
CA VAL A 16 -9.58 10.06 12.01
C VAL A 16 -10.48 8.95 12.54
N ALA A 17 -10.31 8.49 13.80
CA ALA A 17 -11.19 7.51 14.41
C ALA A 17 -12.49 8.15 14.90
N THR A 18 -12.44 9.38 15.40
CA THR A 18 -13.62 10.12 15.87
C THR A 18 -14.13 11.14 14.85
N GLY A 19 -13.26 11.65 14.00
CA GLY A 19 -13.50 12.77 13.08
C GLY A 19 -13.36 14.14 13.74
N GLU A 20 -12.95 14.18 15.01
CA GLU A 20 -12.77 15.41 15.76
C GLU A 20 -11.37 16.01 15.56
N SER A 21 -11.27 17.32 15.72
CA SER A 21 -9.97 18.03 15.65
C SER A 21 -9.70 18.77 16.95
N ALA A 22 -8.44 18.74 17.41
CA ALA A 22 -8.02 19.41 18.63
C ALA A 22 -6.67 20.13 18.42
N PRO A 23 -6.45 21.30 19.06
CA PRO A 23 -5.16 21.97 19.03
C PRO A 23 -4.03 21.04 19.46
N CYS A 24 -2.91 21.06 18.74
CA CYS A 24 -1.80 20.16 19.00
C CYS A 24 -0.46 20.81 18.63
N ASP A 25 0.48 20.78 19.58
CA ASP A 25 1.89 21.04 19.33
C ASP A 25 2.64 19.69 19.32
N LEU A 26 3.57 19.52 18.39
CA LEU A 26 4.31 18.27 18.21
C LEU A 26 5.81 18.53 18.27
N LEU A 27 6.54 17.62 18.91
CA LEU A 27 8.00 17.54 18.79
C LEU A 27 8.34 16.22 18.08
N VAL A 28 9.09 16.32 17.00
CA VAL A 28 9.63 15.20 16.23
C VAL A 28 11.13 15.15 16.47
N ASP A 29 11.62 14.01 16.93
CA ASP A 29 13.04 13.78 17.12
C ASP A 29 13.37 12.31 16.97
N ASP A 30 14.46 12.02 16.28
CA ASP A 30 14.94 10.65 16.01
C ASP A 30 13.84 9.71 15.48
N GLY A 31 13.13 10.16 14.46
CA GLY A 31 12.11 9.39 13.76
C GLY A 31 10.78 9.19 14.49
N ALA A 32 10.63 9.76 15.68
CA ALA A 32 9.45 9.54 16.52
C ALA A 32 8.89 10.85 17.09
N LEU A 33 7.62 10.81 17.49
CA LEU A 33 7.02 11.87 18.31
C LEU A 33 7.61 11.81 19.73
N ARG A 34 7.82 12.98 20.32
CA ARG A 34 8.38 13.14 21.68
C ARG A 34 7.54 14.10 22.52
N HIS A 35 7.68 14.02 23.82
CA HIS A 35 7.25 15.12 24.70
C HIS A 35 8.08 16.36 24.41
N ASP A 36 7.44 17.51 24.32
CA ASP A 36 8.18 18.77 24.19
C ASP A 36 8.81 19.15 25.55
N ASP A 37 10.11 19.00 25.63
CA ASP A 37 10.93 19.30 26.81
C ASP A 37 11.66 20.63 26.71
N GLY A 38 11.31 21.46 25.70
CA GLY A 38 11.89 22.77 25.48
C GLY A 38 13.29 22.76 24.83
N ARG A 39 13.77 21.59 24.36
CA ARG A 39 15.05 21.49 23.64
C ARG A 39 15.10 22.40 22.42
N GLU A 40 16.29 22.75 21.96
CA GLU A 40 16.48 23.45 20.69
C GLU A 40 15.96 22.61 19.54
N ALA A 41 15.12 23.20 18.68
CA ALA A 41 14.49 22.55 17.54
C ALA A 41 14.18 23.58 16.45
N VAL A 42 14.23 23.15 15.20
CA VAL A 42 13.66 23.94 14.10
C VAL A 42 12.15 24.03 14.34
N THR A 43 11.61 25.26 14.39
CA THR A 43 10.19 25.45 14.69
C THR A 43 9.43 25.82 13.43
N VAL A 44 8.34 25.09 13.17
CA VAL A 44 7.37 25.34 12.10
C VAL A 44 6.12 25.92 12.74
N ASP A 45 5.72 27.12 12.29
CA ASP A 45 4.39 27.65 12.59
C ASP A 45 3.37 26.97 11.67
N ALA A 46 2.47 26.20 12.26
CA ALA A 46 1.42 25.46 11.61
C ALA A 46 0.03 26.01 11.96
N GLY A 47 -0.03 27.27 12.40
CA GLY A 47 -1.31 27.93 12.70
C GLY A 47 -2.28 27.86 11.51
N GLY A 48 -3.48 27.34 11.75
CA GLY A 48 -4.51 27.17 10.73
C GLY A 48 -4.40 25.89 9.88
N LEU A 49 -3.35 25.07 10.09
CA LEU A 49 -3.20 23.79 9.39
C LEU A 49 -3.79 22.63 10.18
N THR A 50 -4.31 21.65 9.46
CA THR A 50 -4.73 20.35 9.98
C THR A 50 -3.58 19.37 9.88
N ALA A 51 -3.19 18.75 11.00
CA ALA A 51 -2.20 17.69 11.08
C ALA A 51 -2.88 16.32 11.26
N MET A 52 -2.34 15.28 10.63
CA MET A 52 -2.74 13.90 10.84
C MET A 52 -1.57 12.95 10.51
N PHE A 53 -1.70 11.68 10.89
CA PHE A 53 -0.79 10.68 10.33
C PHE A 53 -0.93 10.63 8.82
N GLY A 54 0.19 10.47 8.13
CA GLY A 54 0.20 10.46 6.68
C GLY A 54 -0.48 9.24 6.07
N LEU A 55 -0.75 9.32 4.77
CA LEU A 55 -1.43 8.27 4.03
C LEU A 55 -0.53 7.05 3.81
N TRP A 56 -1.16 5.89 3.68
CA TRP A 56 -0.54 4.63 3.28
C TRP A 56 -1.14 4.13 1.98
N ASP A 57 -0.28 3.77 1.04
CA ASP A 57 -0.65 2.92 -0.09
C ASP A 57 -0.22 1.49 0.21
N CYS A 58 -1.21 0.62 0.50
CA CYS A 58 -0.96 -0.75 0.96
C CYS A 58 -0.89 -1.78 -0.17
N HIS A 59 -0.96 -1.34 -1.44
CA HIS A 59 -0.77 -2.19 -2.60
C HIS A 59 -0.16 -1.39 -3.75
N SER A 60 1.14 -1.49 -3.90
CA SER A 60 1.89 -0.70 -4.88
C SER A 60 2.98 -1.51 -5.56
N HIS A 61 3.29 -1.08 -6.79
CA HIS A 61 4.35 -1.59 -7.65
C HIS A 61 5.19 -0.41 -8.18
N PRO A 62 6.09 0.15 -7.35
CA PRO A 62 6.80 1.39 -7.71
C PRO A 62 7.71 1.25 -8.94
N GLY A 63 8.28 0.08 -9.19
CA GLY A 63 9.03 -0.21 -10.41
C GLY A 63 8.18 -0.30 -11.68
N GLY A 64 6.87 -0.28 -11.53
CA GLY A 64 5.88 -0.43 -12.60
C GLY A 64 5.60 -1.89 -12.94
N LEU A 65 4.37 -2.14 -13.31
CA LEU A 65 3.97 -3.41 -13.90
C LEU A 65 4.36 -3.44 -15.38
N MET A 66 4.59 -4.62 -15.94
CA MET A 66 5.11 -4.77 -17.29
C MET A 66 4.20 -4.34 -18.41
N TYR A 67 2.93 -4.24 -18.14
CA TYR A 67 1.91 -3.82 -19.08
C TYR A 67 1.57 -2.33 -18.96
N ASP A 68 2.16 -1.63 -18.01
CA ASP A 68 2.10 -0.19 -17.96
C ASP A 68 2.69 0.37 -19.25
N ASN A 69 2.03 1.34 -19.87
CA ASN A 69 2.43 1.93 -21.15
C ASN A 69 2.59 0.94 -22.32
N ALA A 70 1.64 0.02 -22.48
CA ALA A 70 1.59 -0.90 -23.61
C ALA A 70 2.85 -1.77 -23.80
N GLY A 71 3.45 -2.21 -22.69
CA GLY A 71 4.54 -3.16 -22.71
C GLY A 71 5.94 -2.54 -22.79
N VAL A 72 6.09 -1.25 -22.50
CA VAL A 72 7.42 -0.60 -22.41
C VAL A 72 8.32 -1.34 -21.41
N GLY A 73 7.74 -1.84 -20.32
CA GLY A 73 8.44 -2.61 -19.30
C GLY A 73 9.19 -3.85 -19.83
N PHE A 74 8.83 -4.39 -20.98
CA PHE A 74 9.58 -5.49 -21.61
C PHE A 74 10.96 -5.09 -22.12
N PHE A 75 11.17 -3.81 -22.37
CA PHE A 75 12.43 -3.28 -22.95
C PHE A 75 13.30 -2.60 -21.90
N GLU A 76 12.83 -2.53 -20.67
CA GLU A 76 13.53 -1.85 -19.57
C GLU A 76 14.37 -2.80 -18.75
N GLY A 77 15.58 -2.34 -18.41
CA GLY A 77 16.45 -3.01 -17.47
C GLY A 77 16.21 -2.59 -16.03
N LEU A 78 16.99 -3.19 -15.12
CA LEU A 78 16.93 -2.88 -13.69
C LEU A 78 17.18 -1.39 -13.40
N ALA A 79 18.06 -0.72 -14.14
CA ALA A 79 18.37 0.69 -13.96
C ALA A 79 17.16 1.58 -14.25
N ASP A 80 16.46 1.33 -15.36
CA ASP A 80 15.28 2.10 -15.78
C ASP A 80 14.16 1.97 -14.73
N ARG A 81 13.91 0.75 -14.24
CA ARG A 81 12.93 0.48 -13.20
C ARG A 81 13.31 1.10 -11.86
N THR A 82 14.60 1.09 -11.51
CA THR A 82 15.09 1.73 -10.27
C THR A 82 14.80 3.23 -10.31
N ILE A 83 15.05 3.88 -11.46
CA ILE A 83 14.74 5.31 -11.64
C ILE A 83 13.23 5.53 -11.53
N ARG A 84 12.42 4.76 -12.24
CA ARG A 84 10.95 4.86 -12.16
C ARG A 84 10.42 4.66 -10.73
N ALA A 85 10.94 3.67 -10.01
CA ALA A 85 10.56 3.46 -8.61
C ALA A 85 10.85 4.69 -7.75
N GLY A 86 12.02 5.32 -7.94
CA GLY A 86 12.36 6.56 -7.28
C GLY A 86 11.41 7.71 -7.60
N GLU A 87 11.02 7.87 -8.86
CA GLU A 87 10.04 8.88 -9.30
C GLU A 87 8.65 8.61 -8.68
N ASN A 88 8.19 7.36 -8.66
CA ASN A 88 6.93 6.99 -8.05
C ASN A 88 6.92 7.22 -6.53
N PHE A 89 8.02 6.92 -5.83
CA PHE A 89 8.14 7.24 -4.40
C PHE A 89 8.20 8.75 -4.13
N ALA A 90 8.85 9.52 -5.00
CA ALA A 90 8.83 10.98 -4.90
C ALA A 90 7.41 11.54 -5.13
N ALA A 91 6.68 11.02 -6.11
CA ALA A 91 5.28 11.38 -6.34
C ALA A 91 4.39 10.99 -5.15
N ALA A 92 4.65 9.84 -4.52
CA ALA A 92 3.94 9.39 -3.32
C ALA A 92 4.07 10.41 -2.17
N VAL A 93 5.30 10.80 -1.80
CA VAL A 93 5.48 11.77 -0.70
C VAL A 93 4.94 13.15 -1.05
N ALA A 94 5.07 13.61 -2.29
CA ALA A 94 4.48 14.86 -2.75
C ALA A 94 2.95 14.88 -2.60
N ALA A 95 2.32 13.72 -2.67
CA ALA A 95 0.87 13.53 -2.50
C ALA A 95 0.46 13.18 -1.05
N GLY A 96 1.36 13.28 -0.06
CA GLY A 96 1.07 13.00 1.35
C GLY A 96 1.08 11.51 1.72
N VAL A 97 1.57 10.64 0.83
CA VAL A 97 1.73 9.21 1.12
C VAL A 97 3.05 9.00 1.86
N THR A 98 2.96 8.73 3.14
CA THR A 98 4.12 8.55 4.02
C THR A 98 4.53 7.10 4.18
N GLY A 99 3.66 6.18 3.80
CA GLY A 99 3.93 4.75 3.83
C GLY A 99 3.48 4.04 2.56
N VAL A 100 4.28 3.09 2.09
CA VAL A 100 4.02 2.29 0.89
C VAL A 100 4.31 0.83 1.19
N ARG A 101 3.34 -0.04 0.94
CA ARG A 101 3.56 -1.48 0.96
C ARG A 101 3.64 -2.00 -0.47
N CYS A 102 4.80 -2.53 -0.83
CA CYS A 102 5.06 -3.09 -2.15
C CYS A 102 4.79 -4.60 -2.13
N LEU A 103 4.01 -5.07 -3.09
CA LEU A 103 3.55 -6.47 -3.16
C LEU A 103 3.84 -7.08 -4.53
N ASP A 104 5.06 -7.41 -4.79
CA ASP A 104 5.61 -7.93 -6.05
C ASP A 104 6.42 -6.87 -6.80
N GLU A 105 7.72 -6.91 -6.56
CA GLU A 105 8.68 -6.04 -7.23
C GLU A 105 9.79 -6.86 -7.90
N ALA A 106 10.02 -6.56 -9.16
CA ALA A 106 11.11 -7.16 -9.89
C ALA A 106 12.45 -6.87 -9.22
N ASP A 107 13.29 -7.90 -9.13
CA ASP A 107 14.63 -7.81 -8.57
C ASP A 107 14.70 -7.27 -7.13
N GLU A 108 13.58 -7.37 -6.38
CA GLU A 108 13.47 -6.92 -4.99
C GLU A 108 13.81 -5.42 -4.80
N LEU A 109 13.42 -4.56 -5.76
CA LEU A 109 13.67 -3.11 -5.74
C LEU A 109 13.08 -2.42 -4.50
N ASP A 110 11.90 -2.84 -4.08
CA ASP A 110 11.20 -2.37 -2.89
C ASP A 110 12.05 -2.52 -1.63
N LEU A 111 12.72 -3.65 -1.47
CA LEU A 111 13.57 -3.92 -0.32
C LEU A 111 14.82 -3.04 -0.32
N ALA A 112 15.36 -2.71 -1.51
CA ALA A 112 16.51 -1.81 -1.64
C ALA A 112 16.13 -0.38 -1.27
N TRP A 113 15.02 0.14 -1.81
CA TRP A 113 14.50 1.47 -1.51
C TRP A 113 14.10 1.61 -0.04
N GLY A 114 13.42 0.59 0.53
CA GLY A 114 13.06 0.58 1.95
C GLY A 114 14.28 0.73 2.86
N ARG A 115 15.37 0.02 2.57
CA ARG A 115 16.64 0.17 3.31
C ARG A 115 17.26 1.55 3.13
N ALA A 116 17.24 2.11 1.92
CA ALA A 116 17.81 3.42 1.64
C ALA A 116 17.08 4.53 2.41
N TYR A 117 15.75 4.50 2.44
CA TYR A 117 14.93 5.47 3.16
C TYR A 117 15.07 5.33 4.68
N ALA A 118 15.03 4.10 5.20
CA ALA A 118 15.22 3.84 6.63
C ALA A 118 16.60 4.30 7.12
N ALA A 119 17.65 4.08 6.33
CA ALA A 119 19.00 4.56 6.63
C ALA A 119 19.18 6.07 6.42
N GLY A 120 18.24 6.73 5.73
CA GLY A 120 18.33 8.16 5.40
C GLY A 120 19.38 8.51 4.37
N THR A 121 19.80 7.55 3.56
CA THR A 121 20.66 7.79 2.39
C THR A 121 19.89 8.40 1.23
N SER A 122 18.59 8.25 1.23
CA SER A 122 17.63 8.93 0.37
C SER A 122 16.43 9.38 1.20
N LEU A 123 15.68 10.37 0.72
CA LEU A 123 14.42 10.82 1.32
C LEU A 123 13.25 10.21 0.56
N GLY A 124 12.27 9.68 1.28
CA GLY A 124 11.10 9.04 0.68
C GLY A 124 10.15 8.46 1.72
N PRO A 125 9.12 7.73 1.31
CA PRO A 125 8.15 7.15 2.22
C PRO A 125 8.76 6.01 3.05
N ARG A 126 8.06 5.60 4.09
CA ARG A 126 8.32 4.33 4.75
C ARG A 126 7.88 3.20 3.82
N VAL A 127 8.81 2.33 3.44
CA VAL A 127 8.52 1.20 2.55
C VAL A 127 8.57 -0.10 3.33
N THR A 128 7.51 -0.90 3.19
CA THR A 128 7.48 -2.31 3.59
C THR A 128 7.32 -3.16 2.32
N GLY A 129 8.14 -4.19 2.15
CA GLY A 129 8.21 -4.91 0.90
C GLY A 129 8.08 -6.41 1.03
N ALA A 130 7.48 -7.04 0.03
CA ALA A 130 7.42 -8.49 -0.14
C ALA A 130 8.53 -9.03 -1.05
N GLY A 131 9.23 -8.14 -1.78
CA GLY A 131 10.08 -8.57 -2.87
C GLY A 131 9.24 -9.21 -3.98
N ARG A 132 9.64 -10.39 -4.43
CA ARG A 132 8.99 -11.12 -5.53
C ARG A 132 7.83 -11.97 -5.01
N ALA A 133 6.68 -11.90 -5.66
CA ALA A 133 5.54 -12.74 -5.32
C ALA A 133 5.77 -14.23 -5.65
N LEU A 134 5.10 -15.10 -4.93
CA LEU A 134 5.10 -16.55 -5.17
C LEU A 134 3.88 -16.92 -6.02
N ARG A 135 4.09 -17.63 -7.10
CA ARG A 135 3.03 -18.18 -7.97
C ARG A 135 3.36 -19.57 -8.48
N THR A 136 2.36 -20.28 -8.92
CA THR A 136 2.54 -21.57 -9.62
C THR A 136 2.89 -21.36 -11.10
N THR A 137 3.40 -22.40 -11.76
CA THR A 137 3.51 -22.43 -13.23
C THR A 137 2.13 -22.18 -13.86
N ALA A 138 2.10 -21.31 -14.87
CA ALA A 138 0.89 -20.84 -15.53
C ALA A 138 -0.12 -20.09 -14.62
N GLY A 139 0.29 -19.71 -13.41
CA GLY A 139 -0.49 -18.90 -12.49
C GLY A 139 -0.50 -17.42 -12.84
N HIS A 140 -1.23 -16.64 -12.03
CA HIS A 140 -1.38 -15.19 -12.19
C HIS A 140 -0.01 -14.48 -12.27
N GLY A 141 0.10 -13.48 -13.14
CA GLY A 141 1.38 -12.89 -13.51
C GLY A 141 1.99 -13.48 -14.79
N THR A 142 1.42 -14.55 -15.35
CA THR A 142 1.85 -15.12 -16.66
C THR A 142 1.35 -14.23 -17.79
N CYS A 143 1.86 -13.00 -17.85
CA CYS A 143 1.45 -11.99 -18.85
C CYS A 143 2.35 -11.95 -20.08
N PHE A 144 3.46 -12.69 -20.08
CA PHE A 144 4.50 -12.63 -21.10
C PHE A 144 4.31 -13.59 -22.26
N PRO A 145 4.92 -13.28 -23.39
CA PRO A 145 5.17 -14.33 -24.37
C PRO A 145 5.89 -15.50 -23.71
N ARG A 146 5.43 -16.74 -23.93
CA ARG A 146 5.90 -17.96 -23.25
C ARG A 146 7.43 -18.17 -23.28
N HIS A 147 8.12 -17.57 -24.22
CA HIS A 147 9.56 -17.68 -24.41
C HIS A 147 10.36 -16.51 -23.78
N TYR A 148 9.68 -15.55 -23.15
CA TYR A 148 10.34 -14.43 -22.50
C TYR A 148 10.74 -14.79 -21.07
N THR A 149 12.04 -14.79 -20.80
CA THR A 149 12.62 -15.17 -19.51
C THR A 149 13.36 -13.99 -18.82
N GLY A 150 13.21 -12.79 -19.37
CA GLY A 150 14.04 -11.64 -19.03
C GLY A 150 13.67 -10.88 -17.75
N MET A 151 12.60 -11.26 -17.06
CA MET A 151 12.17 -10.54 -15.87
C MET A 151 12.04 -11.44 -14.65
N ASN A 152 12.61 -10.96 -13.54
CA ASN A 152 12.55 -11.61 -12.23
C ASN A 152 11.44 -10.98 -11.37
N MET A 153 10.19 -10.92 -11.87
CA MET A 153 9.09 -10.37 -11.08
C MET A 153 8.64 -11.36 -10.01
N GLU A 154 8.28 -12.58 -10.42
CA GLU A 154 7.73 -13.56 -9.49
C GLU A 154 8.69 -14.73 -9.28
N LEU A 155 8.49 -15.47 -8.20
CA LEU A 155 9.07 -16.79 -7.97
C LEU A 155 8.06 -17.86 -8.40
N ILE A 156 8.38 -18.59 -9.47
CA ILE A 156 7.57 -19.73 -9.92
C ILE A 156 7.91 -20.93 -9.05
N CYS A 157 6.91 -21.43 -8.34
CA CYS A 157 7.05 -22.49 -7.35
C CYS A 157 5.92 -23.51 -7.53
N ASP A 158 6.28 -24.75 -7.79
CA ASP A 158 5.31 -25.86 -7.88
C ASP A 158 5.62 -26.88 -6.78
N GLY A 159 4.60 -27.20 -6.01
CA GLY A 159 4.68 -28.12 -4.89
C GLY A 159 5.13 -27.50 -3.55
N PRO A 160 4.77 -28.14 -2.44
CA PRO A 160 4.98 -27.61 -1.08
C PRO A 160 6.43 -27.27 -0.76
N ASP A 161 7.38 -28.10 -1.18
CA ASP A 161 8.80 -27.89 -0.90
C ASP A 161 9.35 -26.63 -1.60
N ALA A 162 8.92 -26.39 -2.85
CA ALA A 162 9.30 -25.21 -3.62
C ALA A 162 8.71 -23.94 -3.00
N MET A 163 7.45 -24.00 -2.55
CA MET A 163 6.78 -22.90 -1.84
C MET A 163 7.51 -22.56 -0.52
N ALA A 164 7.79 -23.55 0.30
CA ALA A 164 8.52 -23.36 1.57
C ALA A 164 9.94 -22.79 1.33
N TRP A 165 10.63 -23.23 0.30
CA TRP A 165 11.92 -22.68 -0.10
C TRP A 165 11.78 -21.21 -0.53
N ALA A 166 10.79 -20.88 -1.34
CA ALA A 166 10.57 -19.54 -1.83
C ALA A 166 10.28 -18.53 -0.71
N VAL A 167 9.45 -18.91 0.28
CA VAL A 167 9.22 -18.09 1.48
C VAL A 167 10.56 -17.81 2.18
N ARG A 168 11.38 -18.84 2.44
CA ARG A 168 12.69 -18.69 3.09
C ARG A 168 13.62 -17.79 2.26
N ARG A 169 13.55 -17.92 0.94
CA ARG A 169 14.34 -17.10 0.02
C ARG A 169 14.00 -15.62 0.11
N GLN A 170 12.69 -15.27 0.15
CA GLN A 170 12.28 -13.88 0.34
C GLN A 170 12.71 -13.34 1.71
N LEU A 171 12.56 -14.13 2.77
CA LEU A 171 13.03 -13.76 4.11
C LEU A 171 14.54 -13.51 4.17
N GLU A 172 15.34 -14.35 3.50
CA GLU A 172 16.79 -14.15 3.37
C GLU A 172 17.14 -12.83 2.68
N ARG A 173 16.32 -12.38 1.73
CA ARG A 173 16.45 -11.09 1.03
C ARG A 173 16.01 -9.89 1.87
N GLY A 174 15.35 -10.13 3.00
CA GLY A 174 14.88 -9.11 3.93
C GLY A 174 13.43 -8.68 3.68
N ALA A 175 12.63 -9.51 3.02
CA ALA A 175 11.20 -9.27 2.86
C ALA A 175 10.51 -9.19 4.23
N GLN A 176 9.61 -8.23 4.37
CA GLN A 176 8.80 -7.97 5.57
C GLN A 176 7.39 -8.53 5.41
N TRP A 177 7.04 -8.92 4.20
CA TRP A 177 5.81 -9.56 3.78
C TRP A 177 6.12 -10.73 2.86
N ILE A 178 5.19 -11.67 2.77
CA ILE A 178 5.15 -12.64 1.68
C ILE A 178 3.92 -12.33 0.83
N LYS A 179 4.09 -12.24 -0.50
CA LYS A 179 2.99 -12.12 -1.45
C LYS A 179 2.80 -13.44 -2.17
N VAL A 180 1.55 -13.88 -2.25
CA VAL A 180 1.14 -15.08 -3.00
C VAL A 180 0.05 -14.74 -4.02
N MET A 181 0.05 -15.42 -5.16
CA MET A 181 -0.97 -15.31 -6.19
C MET A 181 -1.90 -16.53 -6.08
N LEU A 182 -2.97 -16.39 -5.27
CA LEU A 182 -3.85 -17.54 -4.96
C LEU A 182 -4.93 -17.79 -6.00
N THR A 183 -5.36 -16.77 -6.73
CA THR A 183 -6.32 -16.89 -7.83
C THR A 183 -5.79 -16.27 -9.10
N GLY A 184 -6.48 -16.47 -10.20
CA GLY A 184 -6.28 -15.66 -11.40
C GLY A 184 -6.74 -14.21 -11.17
N GLY A 185 -6.46 -13.35 -12.13
CA GLY A 185 -6.74 -11.92 -12.07
C GLY A 185 -7.19 -11.35 -13.41
N LEU A 186 -7.05 -10.03 -13.54
CA LEU A 186 -7.55 -9.31 -14.72
C LEU A 186 -6.68 -9.50 -15.96
N TYR A 187 -5.37 -9.57 -15.79
CA TYR A 187 -4.41 -9.42 -16.88
C TYR A 187 -4.08 -10.70 -17.64
N SER A 188 -4.01 -11.82 -16.96
CA SER A 188 -3.65 -13.09 -17.61
C SER A 188 -4.80 -13.59 -18.48
N PRO A 189 -4.60 -13.88 -19.78
CA PRO A 189 -5.72 -14.10 -20.70
C PRO A 189 -6.51 -15.38 -20.47
N HIS A 190 -5.94 -16.37 -19.76
CA HIS A 190 -6.51 -17.72 -19.61
C HIS A 190 -6.97 -18.02 -18.19
N GLU A 191 -7.19 -17.01 -17.36
CA GLU A 191 -7.57 -17.14 -15.96
C GLU A 191 -9.00 -16.63 -15.72
N THR A 192 -9.58 -17.08 -14.60
CA THR A 192 -10.76 -16.46 -13.99
C THR A 192 -10.37 -15.82 -12.67
N CYS A 193 -11.02 -14.73 -12.29
CA CYS A 193 -10.65 -13.99 -11.06
C CYS A 193 -10.90 -14.78 -9.76
N ASP A 194 -11.72 -15.82 -9.79
CA ASP A 194 -12.08 -16.68 -8.67
C ASP A 194 -11.37 -18.04 -8.65
N GLY A 195 -10.75 -18.43 -9.78
CA GLY A 195 -10.10 -19.74 -9.92
C GLY A 195 -8.88 -19.91 -9.05
N GLY A 196 -8.92 -20.83 -8.09
CA GLY A 196 -7.80 -21.15 -7.21
C GLY A 196 -6.61 -21.74 -7.98
N GLN A 197 -5.40 -21.30 -7.62
CA GLN A 197 -4.15 -21.68 -8.31
C GLN A 197 -3.18 -22.46 -7.43
N PHE A 198 -3.36 -22.43 -6.12
CA PHE A 198 -2.59 -23.22 -5.17
C PHE A 198 -3.40 -24.41 -4.70
N THR A 199 -2.75 -25.56 -4.55
CA THR A 199 -3.28 -26.66 -3.78
C THR A 199 -3.28 -26.32 -2.29
N ASN A 200 -4.10 -27.01 -1.50
CA ASN A 200 -4.07 -26.85 -0.04
C ASN A 200 -2.67 -27.09 0.55
N ALA A 201 -1.95 -28.10 0.05
CA ALA A 201 -0.61 -28.42 0.53
C ALA A 201 0.42 -27.33 0.21
N GLU A 202 0.31 -26.63 -0.91
CA GLU A 202 1.15 -25.50 -1.26
C GLU A 202 0.85 -24.29 -0.37
N LEU A 203 -0.43 -24.00 -0.15
CA LEU A 203 -0.83 -22.93 0.77
C LEU A 203 -0.39 -23.22 2.20
N ASP A 204 -0.58 -24.46 2.69
CA ASP A 204 -0.12 -24.88 4.01
C ASP A 204 1.39 -24.68 4.15
N ALA A 205 2.19 -25.07 3.15
CA ALA A 205 3.64 -24.90 3.18
C ALA A 205 4.09 -23.44 3.26
N VAL A 206 3.40 -22.53 2.57
CA VAL A 206 3.65 -21.08 2.69
C VAL A 206 3.32 -20.60 4.09
N MET A 207 2.11 -20.91 4.57
CA MET A 207 1.60 -20.41 5.84
C MET A 207 2.38 -20.97 7.03
N ASP A 208 2.78 -22.22 7.01
CA ASP A 208 3.60 -22.84 8.06
C ASP A 208 4.93 -22.11 8.24
N VAL A 209 5.65 -21.85 7.14
CA VAL A 209 6.93 -21.13 7.21
C VAL A 209 6.74 -19.68 7.63
N ALA A 210 5.75 -18.99 7.07
CA ALA A 210 5.47 -17.60 7.38
C ALA A 210 5.06 -17.41 8.85
N ASN A 211 4.13 -18.23 9.34
CA ASN A 211 3.66 -18.21 10.74
C ASN A 211 4.78 -18.55 11.73
N LEU A 212 5.62 -19.56 11.44
CA LEU A 212 6.78 -19.90 12.25
C LEU A 212 7.75 -18.72 12.42
N ARG A 213 7.83 -17.86 11.42
CA ARG A 213 8.73 -16.70 11.40
C ARG A 213 8.03 -15.39 11.79
N GLY A 214 6.71 -15.42 12.06
CA GLY A 214 5.91 -14.25 12.40
C GLY A 214 5.80 -13.23 11.26
N ILE A 215 5.90 -13.67 9.99
CA ILE A 215 5.86 -12.81 8.81
C ILE A 215 4.45 -12.83 8.23
N PRO A 216 3.82 -11.67 8.00
CA PRO A 216 2.49 -11.60 7.41
C PRO A 216 2.50 -12.02 5.94
N VAL A 217 1.40 -12.65 5.51
CA VAL A 217 1.16 -13.05 4.13
C VAL A 217 0.04 -12.21 3.54
N ALA A 218 0.25 -11.67 2.33
CA ALA A 218 -0.73 -10.96 1.51
C ALA A 218 -1.07 -11.83 0.28
N ALA A 219 -2.34 -11.94 -0.06
CA ALA A 219 -2.79 -12.80 -1.15
C ALA A 219 -3.52 -12.00 -2.23
N HIS A 220 -3.04 -12.05 -3.48
CA HIS A 220 -3.89 -11.79 -4.64
C HIS A 220 -5.00 -12.85 -4.64
N CYS A 221 -6.22 -12.44 -4.41
CA CYS A 221 -7.33 -13.36 -4.24
C CYS A 221 -8.66 -12.70 -4.60
N GLY A 222 -9.34 -13.22 -5.61
CA GLY A 222 -10.66 -12.75 -6.02
C GLY A 222 -11.79 -13.69 -5.65
N GLY A 223 -11.50 -14.95 -5.27
CA GLY A 223 -12.49 -16.01 -5.08
C GLY A 223 -12.84 -16.27 -3.62
N THR A 224 -14.12 -16.55 -3.36
CA THR A 224 -14.68 -16.81 -2.02
C THR A 224 -14.00 -17.98 -1.29
N GLU A 225 -13.96 -19.16 -1.90
CA GLU A 225 -13.44 -20.38 -1.26
C GLU A 225 -11.95 -20.24 -0.91
N VAL A 226 -11.19 -19.61 -1.80
CA VAL A 226 -9.76 -19.38 -1.62
C VAL A 226 -9.51 -18.36 -0.49
N ALA A 227 -10.32 -17.31 -0.42
CA ALA A 227 -10.23 -16.31 0.65
C ALA A 227 -10.56 -16.91 2.02
N ILE A 228 -11.56 -17.81 2.10
CA ILE A 228 -11.89 -18.56 3.32
C ILE A 228 -10.70 -19.41 3.73
N ALA A 229 -10.20 -20.26 2.84
CA ALA A 229 -9.09 -21.17 3.11
C ALA A 229 -7.81 -20.42 3.55
N PHE A 230 -7.53 -19.26 2.95
CA PHE A 230 -6.41 -18.40 3.32
C PHE A 230 -6.61 -17.76 4.71
N SER A 231 -7.82 -17.25 4.98
CA SER A 231 -8.14 -16.58 6.26
C SER A 231 -8.06 -17.54 7.44
N GLU A 232 -8.60 -18.76 7.29
CA GLU A 232 -8.56 -19.80 8.31
C GLU A 232 -7.13 -20.23 8.69
N ARG A 233 -6.15 -20.05 7.78
CA ARG A 233 -4.73 -20.32 8.01
C ARG A 233 -3.96 -19.13 8.59
N GLY A 234 -4.65 -18.04 8.93
CA GLY A 234 -4.04 -16.83 9.50
C GLY A 234 -3.49 -15.86 8.43
N GLY A 235 -4.01 -15.92 7.21
CA GLY A 235 -3.70 -14.96 6.16
C GLY A 235 -3.95 -13.53 6.59
N ARG A 236 -2.98 -12.61 6.36
CA ARG A 236 -3.06 -11.26 6.89
C ARG A 236 -3.93 -10.34 6.07
N SER A 237 -3.80 -10.35 4.74
CA SER A 237 -4.63 -9.49 3.89
C SER A 237 -4.98 -10.17 2.56
N VAL A 238 -6.24 -10.04 2.20
CA VAL A 238 -6.76 -10.33 0.85
C VAL A 238 -6.66 -9.04 0.06
N GLU A 239 -6.01 -9.12 -1.09
CA GLU A 239 -5.89 -8.05 -2.05
C GLU A 239 -6.99 -8.22 -3.11
N HIS A 240 -7.59 -7.11 -3.54
CA HIS A 240 -8.71 -7.03 -4.48
C HIS A 240 -10.03 -7.57 -3.94
N GLY A 241 -10.17 -8.88 -3.79
CA GLY A 241 -11.41 -9.47 -3.29
C GLY A 241 -12.58 -9.36 -4.26
N TYR A 242 -12.33 -9.52 -5.58
CA TYR A 242 -13.28 -9.21 -6.64
C TYR A 242 -14.68 -9.84 -6.50
N LEU A 243 -14.75 -11.09 -6.02
CA LEU A 243 -15.96 -11.90 -6.04
C LEU A 243 -16.23 -12.57 -4.68
N LEU A 244 -15.87 -11.88 -3.59
CA LEU A 244 -16.17 -12.35 -2.24
C LEU A 244 -17.67 -12.29 -1.97
N ASN A 245 -18.17 -13.26 -1.22
CA ASN A 245 -19.54 -13.29 -0.74
C ASN A 245 -19.62 -13.01 0.78
N GLU A 246 -20.84 -13.05 1.34
CA GLU A 246 -21.07 -12.83 2.77
C GLU A 246 -20.34 -13.83 3.67
N GLU A 247 -20.20 -15.11 3.23
CA GLU A 247 -19.49 -16.14 3.99
C GLU A 247 -18.00 -15.82 4.10
N ALA A 248 -17.34 -15.49 2.99
CA ALA A 248 -15.94 -15.09 2.99
C ALA A 248 -15.73 -13.83 3.85
N ALA A 249 -16.61 -12.84 3.74
CA ALA A 249 -16.54 -11.62 4.55
C ALA A 249 -16.65 -11.93 6.05
N ALA A 250 -17.57 -12.82 6.45
CA ALA A 250 -17.72 -13.24 7.84
C ALA A 250 -16.49 -13.99 8.37
N VAL A 251 -15.92 -14.90 7.57
CA VAL A 251 -14.70 -15.65 7.94
C VAL A 251 -13.50 -14.72 8.03
N MET A 252 -13.32 -13.79 7.10
CA MET A 252 -12.26 -12.78 7.15
C MET A 252 -12.37 -11.91 8.41
N ALA A 253 -13.58 -11.45 8.75
CA ALA A 253 -13.81 -10.65 9.95
C ALA A 253 -13.47 -11.44 11.22
N ALA A 254 -13.92 -12.70 11.32
CA ALA A 254 -13.68 -13.57 12.46
C ALA A 254 -12.20 -13.89 12.67
N ASN A 255 -11.42 -14.06 11.60
CA ASN A 255 -9.99 -14.37 11.64
C ASN A 255 -9.09 -13.13 11.65
N GLY A 256 -9.67 -11.94 11.53
CA GLY A 256 -8.92 -10.68 11.50
C GLY A 256 -8.13 -10.47 10.22
N THR A 257 -8.50 -11.12 9.13
CA THR A 257 -7.95 -10.89 7.80
C THR A 257 -8.42 -9.54 7.26
N TRP A 258 -7.49 -8.74 6.73
CA TRP A 258 -7.78 -7.44 6.15
C TRP A 258 -8.23 -7.56 4.70
N LEU A 259 -8.95 -6.55 4.22
CA LEU A 259 -9.18 -6.34 2.79
C LEU A 259 -8.41 -5.09 2.34
N VAL A 260 -7.69 -5.22 1.23
CA VAL A 260 -7.13 -4.09 0.47
C VAL A 260 -7.78 -4.12 -0.91
N PRO A 261 -8.86 -3.35 -1.12
CA PRO A 261 -9.79 -3.62 -2.22
C PRO A 261 -9.28 -3.18 -3.60
N THR A 262 -8.40 -2.19 -3.67
CA THR A 262 -7.86 -1.67 -4.95
C THR A 262 -8.96 -1.44 -6.01
N VAL A 263 -10.01 -0.73 -5.63
CA VAL A 263 -11.20 -0.57 -6.51
C VAL A 263 -10.88 0.11 -7.83
N GLY A 264 -9.76 0.87 -7.89
CA GLY A 264 -9.31 1.53 -9.10
C GLY A 264 -9.13 0.60 -10.29
N VAL A 265 -8.64 -0.65 -10.08
CA VAL A 265 -8.39 -1.62 -11.17
C VAL A 265 -9.67 -2.09 -11.88
N THR A 266 -10.83 -1.86 -11.28
CA THR A 266 -12.15 -2.18 -11.87
C THR A 266 -13.00 -0.94 -12.12
N HIS A 267 -12.91 0.11 -11.30
CA HIS A 267 -13.81 1.26 -11.32
C HIS A 267 -13.24 2.47 -12.10
N ASP A 268 -11.90 2.60 -12.25
CA ASP A 268 -11.30 3.70 -13.02
C ASP A 268 -11.17 3.34 -14.50
N GLN A 269 -12.32 3.23 -15.18
CA GLN A 269 -12.35 2.87 -16.59
C GLN A 269 -11.67 3.91 -17.49
N GLU A 270 -11.64 5.19 -17.09
CA GLU A 270 -10.90 6.24 -17.80
C GLU A 270 -9.39 5.97 -17.77
N TYR A 271 -8.88 5.54 -16.63
CA TYR A 271 -7.47 5.14 -16.50
C TYR A 271 -7.14 3.92 -17.35
N ILE A 272 -7.96 2.87 -17.24
CA ILE A 272 -7.79 1.62 -17.98
C ILE A 272 -7.72 1.89 -19.50
N GLU A 273 -8.57 2.79 -20.00
CA GLU A 273 -8.57 3.19 -21.40
C GLU A 273 -7.34 4.04 -21.77
N ALA A 274 -6.98 5.01 -20.92
CA ALA A 274 -5.82 5.89 -21.13
C ALA A 274 -4.50 5.12 -21.17
N GLU A 275 -4.34 4.14 -20.27
CA GLU A 275 -3.17 3.25 -20.19
C GLU A 275 -3.19 2.11 -21.21
N LYS A 276 -4.23 2.05 -22.06
CA LYS A 276 -4.36 1.06 -23.14
C LYS A 276 -4.21 -0.38 -22.67
N TRP A 277 -4.89 -0.72 -21.60
CA TRP A 277 -4.89 -2.10 -21.11
C TRP A 277 -5.24 -3.09 -22.24
N PRO A 278 -4.69 -4.31 -22.23
CA PRO A 278 -5.08 -5.34 -23.18
C PRO A 278 -6.60 -5.51 -23.20
N LYS A 279 -7.16 -5.70 -24.39
CA LYS A 279 -8.62 -5.75 -24.57
C LYS A 279 -9.31 -6.73 -23.62
N HIS A 280 -8.75 -7.94 -23.47
CA HIS A 280 -9.29 -8.95 -22.55
C HIS A 280 -9.26 -8.51 -21.07
N ALA A 281 -8.23 -7.75 -20.66
CA ALA A 281 -8.10 -7.25 -19.30
C ALA A 281 -9.12 -6.12 -19.03
N ALA A 282 -9.28 -5.20 -19.97
CA ALA A 282 -10.28 -4.14 -19.88
C ALA A 282 -11.72 -4.68 -19.91
N GLU A 283 -12.00 -5.71 -20.69
CA GLU A 283 -13.30 -6.40 -20.71
C GLU A 283 -13.56 -7.10 -19.37
N ARG A 284 -12.61 -7.87 -18.86
CA ARG A 284 -12.73 -8.57 -17.58
C ARG A 284 -12.88 -7.62 -16.40
N SER A 285 -12.15 -6.49 -16.39
CA SER A 285 -12.33 -5.43 -15.39
C SER A 285 -13.79 -4.96 -15.33
N ARG A 286 -14.44 -4.74 -16.48
CA ARG A 286 -15.86 -4.35 -16.53
C ARG A 286 -16.80 -5.48 -16.10
N GLU A 287 -16.49 -6.72 -16.44
CA GLU A 287 -17.30 -7.88 -16.07
C GLU A 287 -17.33 -8.11 -14.55
N VAL A 288 -16.19 -7.97 -13.87
CA VAL A 288 -16.10 -8.20 -12.42
C VAL A 288 -16.48 -6.97 -11.59
N LEU A 289 -16.58 -5.77 -12.16
CA LEU A 289 -16.90 -4.53 -11.46
C LEU A 289 -18.13 -4.64 -10.54
N PRO A 290 -19.29 -5.17 -10.99
CA PRO A 290 -20.47 -5.29 -10.10
C PRO A 290 -20.19 -6.21 -8.90
N GLY A 291 -19.54 -7.34 -9.13
CA GLY A 291 -19.16 -8.28 -8.05
C GLY A 291 -18.19 -7.66 -7.07
N HIS A 292 -17.20 -6.90 -7.56
CA HIS A 292 -16.23 -6.20 -6.72
C HIS A 292 -16.89 -5.12 -5.84
N ALA A 293 -17.82 -4.36 -6.41
CA ALA A 293 -18.60 -3.38 -5.65
C ALA A 293 -19.46 -4.03 -4.55
N ASP A 294 -20.07 -5.17 -4.82
CA ASP A 294 -20.89 -5.91 -3.86
C ASP A 294 -20.01 -6.59 -2.80
N ALA A 295 -18.88 -7.19 -3.17
CA ALA A 295 -17.91 -7.76 -2.24
C ALA A 295 -17.41 -6.72 -1.21
N LEU A 296 -17.08 -5.50 -1.67
CA LEU A 296 -16.69 -4.41 -0.78
C LEU A 296 -17.79 -4.08 0.24
N LYS A 297 -19.05 -3.96 -0.21
CA LYS A 297 -20.18 -3.69 0.68
C LYS A 297 -20.38 -4.81 1.72
N MET A 298 -20.30 -6.08 1.30
CA MET A 298 -20.40 -7.24 2.20
C MET A 298 -19.26 -7.23 3.24
N CYS A 299 -18.03 -6.95 2.83
CA CYS A 299 -16.91 -6.84 3.75
C CYS A 299 -17.09 -5.68 4.77
N ILE A 300 -17.55 -4.51 4.30
CA ILE A 300 -17.86 -3.38 5.21
C ILE A 300 -18.94 -3.78 6.21
N ALA A 301 -20.04 -4.40 5.74
CA ALA A 301 -21.15 -4.82 6.59
C ALA A 301 -20.75 -5.91 7.61
N ALA A 302 -19.86 -6.81 7.25
CA ALA A 302 -19.30 -7.85 8.13
C ALA A 302 -18.26 -7.33 9.14
N GLY A 303 -17.84 -6.06 9.01
CA GLY A 303 -16.80 -5.48 9.87
C GLY A 303 -15.38 -5.93 9.54
N VAL A 304 -15.11 -6.35 8.31
CA VAL A 304 -13.76 -6.63 7.84
C VAL A 304 -12.93 -5.35 7.93
N ARG A 305 -11.71 -5.45 8.47
CA ARG A 305 -10.79 -4.33 8.51
C ARG A 305 -10.29 -4.00 7.11
N ILE A 306 -10.31 -2.72 6.75
CA ILE A 306 -9.93 -2.25 5.42
C ILE A 306 -8.71 -1.34 5.53
N ALA A 307 -7.73 -1.57 4.66
CA ALA A 307 -6.67 -0.63 4.37
C ALA A 307 -6.71 -0.26 2.88
N VAL A 308 -6.21 0.92 2.54
CA VAL A 308 -6.27 1.43 1.16
C VAL A 308 -5.01 1.08 0.40
N GLY A 309 -5.15 0.66 -0.84
CA GLY A 309 -4.07 0.44 -1.79
C GLY A 309 -4.57 0.69 -3.21
N ALA A 310 -3.75 1.29 -4.05
CA ALA A 310 -4.19 1.70 -5.39
C ALA A 310 -3.93 0.65 -6.47
N ASP A 311 -2.84 -0.09 -6.36
CA ASP A 311 -2.37 -1.05 -7.39
C ASP A 311 -2.11 -0.39 -8.77
N LEU A 312 -2.01 0.92 -8.80
CA LEU A 312 -1.88 1.73 -10.01
C LEU A 312 -0.83 2.83 -9.81
N ASN A 313 -0.16 3.22 -10.90
CA ASN A 313 0.83 4.29 -10.92
C ASN A 313 0.30 5.55 -11.64
N PRO A 314 0.81 6.76 -11.31
CA PRO A 314 1.78 7.06 -10.24
C PRO A 314 1.16 6.95 -8.84
N ILE A 315 1.95 6.42 -7.89
CA ILE A 315 1.56 6.34 -6.48
C ILE A 315 1.18 7.74 -5.98
N GLY A 316 0.18 7.81 -5.11
CA GLY A 316 -0.32 9.09 -4.59
C GLY A 316 -1.46 9.64 -5.44
N VAL A 317 -1.24 9.92 -6.71
CA VAL A 317 -2.33 10.35 -7.61
C VAL A 317 -3.42 9.27 -7.67
N ARG A 318 -3.03 8.02 -7.82
CA ARG A 318 -3.96 6.89 -7.87
C ARG A 318 -4.55 6.58 -6.50
N LEU A 319 -3.78 6.74 -5.43
CA LEU A 319 -4.31 6.60 -4.07
C LEU A 319 -5.44 7.60 -3.79
N HIS A 320 -5.27 8.88 -4.14
CA HIS A 320 -6.33 9.86 -3.98
C HIS A 320 -7.59 9.50 -4.77
N ARG A 321 -7.42 8.95 -5.96
CA ARG A 321 -8.53 8.46 -6.77
C ARG A 321 -9.22 7.26 -6.12
N GLU A 322 -8.44 6.34 -5.54
CA GLU A 322 -8.94 5.20 -4.76
C GLU A 322 -9.80 5.67 -3.57
N LEU A 323 -9.35 6.67 -2.80
CA LEU A 323 -10.12 7.24 -1.70
C LEU A 323 -11.49 7.76 -2.16
N GLU A 324 -11.52 8.50 -3.27
CA GLU A 324 -12.77 9.02 -3.84
C GLU A 324 -13.72 7.92 -4.32
N MET A 325 -13.16 6.84 -4.88
CA MET A 325 -13.96 5.70 -5.33
C MET A 325 -14.53 4.92 -4.15
N LEU A 326 -13.78 4.71 -3.08
CA LEU A 326 -14.26 4.08 -1.85
C LEU A 326 -15.39 4.89 -1.22
N GLU A 327 -15.27 6.23 -1.19
CA GLU A 327 -16.34 7.10 -0.71
C GLU A 327 -17.61 6.97 -1.59
N ARG A 328 -17.47 6.96 -2.92
CA ARG A 328 -18.57 6.76 -3.88
C ARG A 328 -19.19 5.37 -3.76
N ALA A 329 -18.41 4.35 -3.42
CA ALA A 329 -18.89 3.00 -3.16
C ALA A 329 -19.68 2.85 -1.84
N GLY A 330 -19.79 3.94 -1.05
CA GLY A 330 -20.59 4.01 0.18
C GLY A 330 -19.79 3.86 1.47
N MET A 331 -18.46 3.79 1.40
CA MET A 331 -17.63 3.88 2.61
C MET A 331 -17.65 5.32 3.13
N GLY A 332 -18.10 5.53 4.36
CA GLY A 332 -18.16 6.88 4.94
C GLY A 332 -16.77 7.55 4.98
N ARG A 333 -16.69 8.87 4.72
CA ARG A 333 -15.42 9.62 4.63
C ARG A 333 -14.47 9.35 5.80
N ARG A 334 -14.97 9.37 7.03
CA ARG A 334 -14.18 9.04 8.22
C ARG A 334 -13.55 7.66 8.13
N SER A 335 -14.27 6.66 7.67
CA SER A 335 -13.77 5.29 7.50
C SER A 335 -12.73 5.22 6.38
N VAL A 336 -12.90 5.98 5.29
CA VAL A 336 -11.91 6.10 4.21
C VAL A 336 -10.62 6.71 4.75
N LEU A 337 -10.69 7.83 5.47
CA LEU A 337 -9.53 8.48 6.09
C LEU A 337 -8.82 7.56 7.10
N HIS A 338 -9.61 6.87 7.91
CA HIS A 338 -9.06 5.89 8.86
C HIS A 338 -8.33 4.75 8.13
N ALA A 339 -8.93 4.15 7.12
CA ALA A 339 -8.34 3.06 6.34
C ALA A 339 -7.06 3.49 5.61
N ALA A 340 -7.04 4.72 5.08
CA ALA A 340 -5.90 5.27 4.34
C ALA A 340 -4.73 5.72 5.23
N SER A 341 -4.95 5.96 6.50
CA SER A 341 -3.94 6.46 7.44
C SER A 341 -3.67 5.42 8.52
N VAL A 342 -4.51 5.38 9.56
CA VAL A 342 -4.34 4.50 10.72
C VAL A 342 -4.41 3.02 10.34
N GLY A 343 -5.35 2.64 9.46
CA GLY A 343 -5.48 1.26 8.98
C GLY A 343 -4.23 0.78 8.27
N GLY A 344 -3.65 1.59 7.38
CA GLY A 344 -2.39 1.26 6.72
C GLY A 344 -1.22 1.11 7.70
N ARG A 345 -1.13 1.99 8.71
CA ARG A 345 -0.14 1.90 9.80
C ARG A 345 -0.29 0.60 10.60
N GLU A 346 -1.52 0.29 11.01
CA GLU A 346 -1.83 -0.92 11.78
C GLU A 346 -1.53 -2.19 11.00
N LEU A 347 -1.95 -2.25 9.74
CA LEU A 347 -1.68 -3.38 8.85
C LEU A 347 -0.17 -3.65 8.74
N ASN A 348 0.65 -2.59 8.71
CA ASN A 348 2.11 -2.66 8.58
C ASN A 348 2.88 -2.60 9.93
N GLY A 349 2.20 -2.83 11.04
CA GLY A 349 2.84 -3.04 12.35
C GLY A 349 3.28 -1.78 13.09
N LEU A 350 2.82 -0.59 12.68
CA LEU A 350 3.13 0.69 13.35
C LEU A 350 2.09 1.11 14.41
N GLY A 351 1.15 0.22 14.72
CA GLY A 351 0.08 0.46 15.67
C GLY A 351 -1.11 1.22 15.10
N GLY A 352 -2.28 1.03 15.73
CA GLY A 352 -3.58 1.54 15.30
C GLY A 352 -4.03 2.80 16.05
N ALA A 353 -3.15 3.53 16.75
CA ALA A 353 -3.53 4.77 17.40
C ALA A 353 -3.76 5.87 16.37
N SER A 354 -4.88 6.61 16.51
CA SER A 354 -5.27 7.73 15.64
C SER A 354 -4.81 9.10 16.17
N THR A 355 -4.36 9.14 17.43
CA THR A 355 -3.86 10.35 18.09
C THR A 355 -2.34 10.31 18.23
N PRO A 356 -1.66 11.47 18.21
CA PRO A 356 -0.22 11.54 18.36
C PRO A 356 0.18 11.23 19.81
N ALA A 357 1.04 10.23 19.97
CA ALA A 357 1.58 9.89 21.28
C ALA A 357 3.10 9.81 21.23
N PRO A 358 3.80 10.15 22.31
CA PRO A 358 5.24 9.97 22.41
C PRO A 358 5.65 8.52 22.11
N GLY A 359 6.68 8.35 21.29
CA GLY A 359 7.14 7.07 20.80
C GLY A 359 6.48 6.60 19.50
N ALA A 360 5.38 7.22 19.05
CA ALA A 360 4.79 6.92 17.75
C ALA A 360 5.73 7.34 16.62
N ALA A 361 5.79 6.55 15.55
CA ALA A 361 6.54 6.91 14.35
C ALA A 361 6.05 8.25 13.78
N ALA A 362 6.98 9.16 13.54
CA ALA A 362 6.68 10.50 13.04
C ALA A 362 6.59 10.50 11.51
N ASP A 363 5.47 9.94 11.02
CA ASP A 363 5.08 9.93 9.62
C ASP A 363 3.76 10.73 9.54
N LEU A 364 3.84 12.01 9.17
CA LEU A 364 2.77 13.00 9.34
C LEU A 364 2.57 13.81 8.06
N ILE A 365 1.37 14.36 7.91
CA ILE A 365 1.07 15.40 6.93
C ILE A 365 0.38 16.57 7.60
N LEU A 366 0.64 17.77 7.07
CA LEU A 366 -0.09 18.99 7.39
C LEU A 366 -0.75 19.49 6.12
N VAL A 367 -2.04 19.80 6.21
CA VAL A 367 -2.86 20.27 5.08
C VAL A 367 -3.63 21.52 5.47
N GLU A 368 -4.03 22.36 4.48
CA GLU A 368 -4.72 23.62 4.75
C GLU A 368 -6.14 23.43 5.25
N GLU A 369 -6.88 22.53 4.61
CA GLU A 369 -8.29 22.28 4.92
C GLU A 369 -8.44 20.99 5.73
N ASN A 370 -9.56 20.85 6.43
CA ASN A 370 -9.85 19.62 7.16
C ASN A 370 -10.28 18.51 6.17
N PRO A 371 -9.58 17.37 6.12
CA PRO A 371 -9.95 16.25 5.25
C PRO A 371 -11.34 15.66 5.53
N MET A 372 -11.91 15.90 6.72
CA MET A 372 -13.32 15.55 7.01
C MET A 372 -14.31 16.37 6.19
N ASP A 373 -13.96 17.57 5.75
CA ASP A 373 -14.80 18.41 4.91
C ASP A 373 -14.63 18.04 3.42
N SER A 374 -13.41 17.73 2.99
CA SER A 374 -13.10 17.33 1.62
C SER A 374 -11.86 16.45 1.54
N LEU A 375 -11.95 15.29 0.86
CA LEU A 375 -10.77 14.49 0.53
C LEU A 375 -9.78 15.25 -0.37
N GLY A 376 -10.25 16.28 -1.09
CA GLY A 376 -9.42 17.17 -1.91
C GLY A 376 -8.31 17.89 -1.11
N ALA A 377 -8.53 18.13 0.18
CA ALA A 377 -7.55 18.73 1.10
C ALA A 377 -6.23 17.95 1.15
N LEU A 378 -6.29 16.62 0.97
CA LEU A 378 -5.11 15.75 1.02
C LEU A 378 -4.18 15.88 -0.19
N ARG A 379 -4.64 16.48 -1.30
CA ARG A 379 -3.91 16.51 -2.58
C ARG A 379 -2.70 17.45 -2.58
N ARG A 380 -2.66 18.41 -1.65
CA ARG A 380 -1.62 19.44 -1.55
C ARG A 380 -1.15 19.60 -0.10
N PRO A 381 -0.40 18.63 0.42
CA PRO A 381 0.13 18.74 1.77
C PRO A 381 1.15 19.89 1.85
N GLN A 382 1.02 20.73 2.86
CA GLN A 382 1.94 21.84 3.14
C GLN A 382 3.26 21.37 3.74
N LEU A 383 3.21 20.23 4.46
CA LEU A 383 4.38 19.56 5.01
C LEU A 383 4.13 18.07 5.04
N VAL A 384 5.12 17.30 4.59
CA VAL A 384 5.15 15.84 4.68
C VAL A 384 6.39 15.42 5.44
N ILE A 385 6.18 14.64 6.48
CA ILE A 385 7.23 14.10 7.34
C ILE A 385 7.19 12.58 7.25
N THR A 386 8.33 11.96 6.95
CA THR A 386 8.55 10.52 6.99
C THR A 386 9.82 10.21 7.75
N HIS A 387 9.84 9.14 8.53
CA HIS A 387 10.99 8.80 9.37
C HIS A 387 11.47 9.98 10.23
N GLY A 388 10.55 10.89 10.60
CA GLY A 388 10.85 12.10 11.37
C GLY A 388 11.57 13.20 10.58
N ARG A 389 11.61 13.13 9.26
CA ARG A 389 12.27 14.10 8.38
C ARG A 389 11.26 14.74 7.45
N ALA A 390 11.34 16.04 7.25
CA ALA A 390 10.59 16.71 6.20
C ALA A 390 11.08 16.22 4.84
N VAL A 391 10.16 15.78 3.99
CA VAL A 391 10.48 15.20 2.68
C VAL A 391 9.77 15.86 1.50
N ALA A 392 8.67 16.59 1.76
CA ALA A 392 7.92 17.32 0.75
C ALA A 392 7.08 18.45 1.39
N GLY A 393 6.53 19.32 0.54
CA GLY A 393 5.62 20.40 0.89
C GLY A 393 6.28 21.79 0.86
N ASP A 394 5.43 22.81 0.66
CA ASP A 394 5.88 24.18 0.50
C ASP A 394 6.55 24.73 1.77
N LEU A 395 6.09 24.35 2.95
CA LEU A 395 6.73 24.70 4.22
C LEU A 395 8.12 24.09 4.36
N ALA A 396 8.31 22.84 3.96
CA ALA A 396 9.63 22.21 4.00
C ALA A 396 10.63 22.92 3.07
N THR A 397 10.18 23.34 1.89
CA THR A 397 10.99 24.10 0.92
C THR A 397 11.31 25.51 1.44
N SER A 398 10.31 26.23 1.93
CA SER A 398 10.47 27.62 2.42
C SER A 398 11.41 27.73 3.64
N LEU A 399 11.47 26.68 4.45
CA LEU A 399 12.35 26.58 5.61
C LEU A 399 13.74 25.98 5.29
N GLY A 400 14.00 25.68 4.01
CA GLY A 400 15.27 25.10 3.56
C GLY A 400 15.55 23.68 4.08
N MET A 401 14.51 22.95 4.49
CA MET A 401 14.61 21.56 4.97
C MET A 401 14.85 20.59 3.84
N ILE A 402 14.36 20.92 2.65
CA ILE A 402 14.56 20.19 1.39
C ILE A 402 15.01 21.17 0.32
N GLY A 403 15.73 20.67 -0.70
CA GLY A 403 16.07 21.49 -1.86
C GLY A 403 14.81 21.89 -2.62
N GLY A 404 14.72 23.14 -3.09
CA GLY A 404 13.66 23.54 -4.01
C GLY A 404 13.72 22.66 -5.26
N SER A 405 12.55 22.27 -5.80
CA SER A 405 12.49 21.63 -7.12
C SER A 405 13.12 22.56 -8.15
N PRO A 406 13.92 22.04 -9.10
CA PRO A 406 14.53 22.83 -10.15
C PRO A 406 13.47 23.47 -11.08
#